data_e848da7555ef15e0fd2a333c98770238
#
_entry.id   e848da7555ef15e0fd2a333c98770238
#
_cell.length_a   1.000
_cell.length_b   1.000
_cell.length_c   1.000
_cell.angle_alpha   90.00
_cell.angle_beta   90.00
_cell.angle_gamma   90.00
#
_symmetry.space_group_name_H-M   'P 1'
#
loop_
_entity.id
_entity.type
_entity.pdbx_description
1 polymer ?
#
loop_
_entity_poly.entity_id
_entity_poly.type
_entity_poly.pdbx_seq_one_letter_code
_entity_poly.pdbx_strand_id
1 'polypeptide(L)'
;MDLSRARILIIRLSAIGDVLHATPVARALRRALPAAHIAWLASPPADELLTACPEIDELLVWDRRIFDRAVAHGRFLEAFRLLGKARALLAPRRFDIALDVQDLLLTGILARLSGAPRRIGVRERHEGAGFFMTEKAPKMAEPHKVRRYLASLAPLGIAHEDTRIALQLP
;
A
#
# COMPACT_ATOMS: atom_id res chain seq x y z
N MET A 1 -15.40 -1.35 -14.57
CA MET A 1 -14.65 -2.50 -13.98
C MET A 1 -15.45 -2.96 -12.78
N ASP A 2 -15.85 -4.21 -12.77
CA ASP A 2 -16.47 -4.81 -11.58
C ASP A 2 -15.40 -5.00 -10.51
N LEU A 3 -15.58 -4.34 -9.36
CA LEU A 3 -14.63 -4.37 -8.24
C LEU A 3 -14.89 -5.53 -7.28
N SER A 4 -16.00 -6.25 -7.43
CA SER A 4 -16.42 -7.28 -6.48
C SER A 4 -15.39 -8.39 -6.28
N ARG A 5 -14.60 -8.72 -7.30
CA ARG A 5 -13.53 -9.74 -7.31
C ARG A 5 -12.16 -9.15 -7.65
N ALA A 6 -11.99 -7.84 -7.49
CA ALA A 6 -10.74 -7.18 -7.81
C ALA A 6 -9.57 -7.68 -6.94
N ARG A 7 -8.38 -7.73 -7.52
CA ARG A 7 -7.13 -7.98 -6.80
C ARG A 7 -6.51 -6.65 -6.42
N ILE A 8 -6.48 -6.34 -5.14
CA ILE A 8 -6.09 -5.04 -4.61
C ILE A 8 -4.80 -5.17 -3.81
N LEU A 9 -3.79 -4.39 -4.15
CA LEU A 9 -2.53 -4.30 -3.41
C LEU A 9 -2.52 -3.02 -2.57
N ILE A 10 -2.39 -3.14 -1.27
CA ILE A 10 -2.10 -2.02 -0.37
C ILE A 10 -0.59 -1.93 -0.20
N ILE A 11 -0.01 -0.75 -0.38
CA ILE A 11 1.42 -0.49 -0.21
C ILE A 11 1.62 0.43 0.97
N ARG A 12 2.09 -0.12 2.09
CA ARG A 12 2.58 0.59 3.27
C ARG A 12 3.70 -0.22 3.90
N LEU A 13 4.95 0.17 3.63
CA LEU A 13 6.13 -0.59 4.05
C LEU A 13 6.48 -0.37 5.52
N SER A 14 6.36 0.88 6.00
CA SER A 14 6.85 1.33 7.32
C SER A 14 6.28 2.73 7.66
N ALA A 15 6.38 3.30 8.88
CA ALA A 15 6.84 2.67 10.09
C ALA A 15 5.70 1.88 10.77
N ILE A 16 6.02 1.13 11.85
CA ILE A 16 5.05 0.29 12.58
C ILE A 16 3.76 1.06 12.91
N GLY A 17 3.85 2.23 13.53
CA GLY A 17 2.68 3.05 13.88
C GLY A 17 1.87 3.52 12.66
N ASP A 18 2.54 3.78 11.54
CA ASP A 18 1.86 4.18 10.31
C ASP A 18 1.17 2.99 9.61
N VAL A 19 1.75 1.79 9.70
CA VAL A 19 1.11 0.55 9.24
C VAL A 19 -0.17 0.32 10.04
N LEU A 20 -0.12 0.47 11.37
CA LEU A 20 -1.30 0.43 12.23
C LEU A 20 -2.38 1.41 11.79
N HIS A 21 -2.01 2.67 11.57
CA HIS A 21 -2.94 3.72 11.12
C HIS A 21 -3.53 3.45 9.73
N ALA A 22 -2.91 2.56 8.93
CA ALA A 22 -3.40 2.20 7.60
C ALA A 22 -4.34 0.96 7.62
N THR A 23 -4.39 0.17 8.70
CA THR A 23 -5.26 -1.02 8.77
C THR A 23 -6.75 -0.74 8.55
N PRO A 24 -7.32 0.44 8.92
CA PRO A 24 -8.68 0.78 8.56
C PRO A 24 -8.97 0.78 7.06
N VAL A 25 -7.95 0.98 6.21
CA VAL A 25 -8.10 0.90 4.75
C VAL A 25 -8.44 -0.53 4.32
N ALA A 26 -7.73 -1.53 4.84
CA ALA A 26 -8.02 -2.94 4.55
C ALA A 26 -9.42 -3.33 5.04
N ARG A 27 -9.82 -2.89 6.24
CA ARG A 27 -11.15 -3.11 6.77
C ARG A 27 -12.25 -2.49 5.90
N ALA A 28 -12.06 -1.25 5.47
CA ALA A 28 -13.01 -0.57 4.61
C ALA A 28 -13.17 -1.29 3.28
N LEU A 29 -12.05 -1.74 2.67
CA LEU A 29 -12.07 -2.55 1.46
C LEU A 29 -12.83 -3.85 1.67
N ARG A 30 -12.53 -4.60 2.73
CA ARG A 30 -13.18 -5.90 3.00
C ARG A 30 -14.68 -5.75 3.20
N ARG A 31 -15.13 -4.69 3.90
CA ARG A 31 -16.56 -4.40 4.09
C ARG A 31 -17.26 -4.03 2.78
N ALA A 32 -16.64 -3.20 1.96
CA ALA A 32 -17.24 -2.75 0.70
C ALA A 32 -17.15 -3.80 -0.40
N LEU A 33 -16.11 -4.62 -0.40
CA LEU A 33 -15.76 -5.61 -1.43
C LEU A 33 -15.45 -6.97 -0.79
N PRO A 34 -16.45 -7.70 -0.27
CA PRO A 34 -16.22 -8.92 0.51
C PRO A 34 -15.49 -10.03 -0.27
N ALA A 35 -15.66 -10.09 -1.59
CA ALA A 35 -15.06 -11.10 -2.46
C ALA A 35 -13.76 -10.62 -3.16
N ALA A 36 -13.28 -9.41 -2.90
CA ALA A 36 -12.02 -8.93 -3.42
C ALA A 36 -10.84 -9.65 -2.74
N HIS A 37 -9.75 -9.85 -3.51
CA HIS A 37 -8.50 -10.34 -2.96
C HIS A 37 -7.64 -9.15 -2.51
N ILE A 38 -7.40 -9.02 -1.22
CA ILE A 38 -6.64 -7.93 -0.61
C ILE A 38 -5.26 -8.43 -0.23
N ALA A 39 -4.23 -7.91 -0.91
CA ALA A 39 -2.84 -8.13 -0.56
C ALA A 39 -2.24 -6.88 0.08
N TRP A 40 -1.26 -7.06 0.96
CA TRP A 40 -0.52 -5.96 1.57
C TRP A 40 0.98 -6.15 1.37
N LEU A 41 1.67 -5.13 0.88
CA LEU A 41 3.13 -5.08 0.81
C LEU A 41 3.67 -4.30 2.01
N ALA A 42 4.40 -5.01 2.87
CA ALA A 42 5.02 -4.47 4.09
C ALA A 42 6.53 -4.75 4.11
N SER A 43 7.22 -4.13 5.04
CA SER A 43 8.65 -4.32 5.31
C SER A 43 8.87 -4.66 6.79
N PRO A 44 9.81 -5.57 7.11
CA PRO A 44 10.15 -5.86 8.50
C PRO A 44 10.56 -4.60 9.30
N PRO A 45 10.18 -4.52 10.58
CA PRO A 45 9.38 -5.46 11.36
C PRO A 45 7.87 -5.18 11.33
N ALA A 46 7.39 -4.26 10.48
CA ALA A 46 5.99 -3.84 10.47
C ALA A 46 5.05 -4.90 9.88
N ASP A 47 5.58 -5.86 9.10
CA ASP A 47 4.85 -7.01 8.56
C ASP A 47 4.29 -7.92 9.66
N GLU A 48 5.01 -8.06 10.78
CA GLU A 48 4.56 -8.90 11.91
C GLU A 48 3.19 -8.49 12.44
N LEU A 49 2.88 -7.18 12.44
CA LEU A 49 1.58 -6.67 12.87
C LEU A 49 0.41 -7.12 11.97
N LEU A 50 0.70 -7.41 10.71
CA LEU A 50 -0.31 -7.72 9.70
C LEU A 50 -0.62 -9.22 9.62
N THR A 51 0.18 -10.07 10.27
CA THR A 51 -0.02 -11.53 10.25
C THR A 51 -1.36 -11.95 10.86
N ALA A 52 -1.87 -11.17 11.82
CA ALA A 52 -3.16 -11.41 12.48
C ALA A 52 -4.28 -10.48 11.96
N CYS A 53 -4.11 -9.85 10.80
CA CYS A 53 -5.11 -8.96 10.22
C CYS A 53 -6.10 -9.76 9.35
N PRO A 54 -7.33 -10.02 9.79
CA PRO A 54 -8.26 -10.92 9.08
C PRO A 54 -8.79 -10.34 7.77
N GLU A 55 -8.61 -9.04 7.55
CA GLU A 55 -9.05 -8.36 6.34
C GLU A 55 -8.11 -8.58 5.15
N ILE A 56 -6.91 -9.12 5.39
CA ILE A 56 -5.85 -9.31 4.38
C ILE A 56 -5.81 -10.79 3.99
N ASP A 57 -5.87 -11.09 2.69
CA ASP A 57 -5.74 -12.45 2.17
C ASP A 57 -4.28 -12.85 1.93
N GLU A 58 -3.41 -11.89 1.63
CA GLU A 58 -2.01 -12.14 1.30
C GLU A 58 -1.10 -11.05 1.86
N LEU A 59 -0.13 -11.44 2.68
CA LEU A 59 0.93 -10.56 3.16
C LEU A 59 2.19 -10.77 2.32
N LEU A 60 2.66 -9.71 1.69
CA LEU A 60 3.87 -9.69 0.88
C LEU A 60 4.96 -8.92 1.63
N VAL A 61 6.12 -9.53 1.78
CA VAL A 61 7.23 -8.93 2.53
C VAL A 61 8.36 -8.54 1.58
N TRP A 62 8.76 -7.27 1.63
CA TRP A 62 9.91 -6.75 0.91
C TRP A 62 10.72 -5.81 1.81
N ASP A 63 11.96 -6.19 2.13
CA ASP A 63 12.77 -5.45 3.11
C ASP A 63 13.31 -4.14 2.51
N ARG A 64 12.64 -3.04 2.83
CA ARG A 64 13.02 -1.68 2.46
C ARG A 64 14.40 -1.30 3.00
N ARG A 65 14.77 -1.77 4.18
CA ARG A 65 16.04 -1.37 4.84
C ARG A 65 17.26 -1.82 4.02
N ILE A 66 17.15 -2.98 3.34
CA ILE A 66 18.22 -3.46 2.45
C ILE A 66 18.36 -2.52 1.25
N PHE A 67 17.22 -2.09 0.67
CA PHE A 67 17.21 -1.13 -0.44
C PHE A 67 17.78 0.23 -0.02
N ASP A 68 17.30 0.81 1.07
CA ASP A 68 17.75 2.10 1.59
C ASP A 68 19.28 2.07 1.87
N ARG A 69 19.79 0.95 2.43
CA ARG A 69 21.21 0.75 2.67
C ARG A 69 22.00 0.66 1.37
N ALA A 70 21.51 -0.03 0.36
CA ALA A 70 22.16 -0.12 -0.95
C ALA A 70 22.29 1.27 -1.60
N VAL A 71 21.23 2.06 -1.57
CA VAL A 71 21.21 3.43 -2.10
C VAL A 71 22.17 4.33 -1.31
N ALA A 72 22.12 4.30 0.02
CA ALA A 72 22.97 5.13 0.89
C ALA A 72 24.47 4.88 0.69
N HIS A 73 24.85 3.66 0.27
CA HIS A 73 26.25 3.30 -0.03
C HIS A 73 26.60 3.37 -1.52
N GLY A 74 25.75 3.97 -2.36
CA GLY A 74 26.00 4.08 -3.81
C GLY A 74 25.96 2.76 -4.58
N ARG A 75 25.44 1.69 -3.98
CA ARG A 75 25.33 0.36 -4.60
C ARG A 75 24.13 0.26 -5.52
N PHE A 76 24.08 1.11 -6.55
CA PHE A 76 22.91 1.24 -7.42
C PHE A 76 22.53 -0.04 -8.16
N LEU A 77 23.52 -0.84 -8.59
CA LEU A 77 23.25 -2.14 -9.22
C LEU A 77 22.50 -3.09 -8.28
N GLU A 78 22.85 -3.08 -7.01
CA GLU A 78 22.15 -3.86 -5.99
C GLU A 78 20.72 -3.33 -5.77
N ALA A 79 20.56 -2.00 -5.69
CA ALA A 79 19.25 -1.38 -5.60
C ALA A 79 18.34 -1.76 -6.80
N PHE A 80 18.88 -1.75 -8.02
CA PHE A 80 18.14 -2.21 -9.21
C PHE A 80 17.78 -3.71 -9.13
N ARG A 81 18.66 -4.56 -8.65
CA ARG A 81 18.36 -5.99 -8.44
C ARG A 81 17.23 -6.18 -7.40
N LEU A 82 17.22 -5.37 -6.34
CA LEU A 82 16.15 -5.40 -5.33
C LEU A 82 14.80 -4.95 -5.90
N LEU A 83 14.77 -3.94 -6.77
CA LEU A 83 13.57 -3.57 -7.52
C LEU A 83 13.12 -4.68 -8.49
N GLY A 84 14.07 -5.36 -9.12
CA GLY A 84 13.80 -6.56 -9.92
C GLY A 84 13.13 -7.68 -9.11
N LYS A 85 13.61 -7.93 -7.88
CA LYS A 85 12.98 -8.88 -6.95
C LYS A 85 11.57 -8.43 -6.55
N ALA A 86 11.37 -7.13 -6.29
CA ALA A 86 10.03 -6.59 -6.00
C ALA A 86 9.08 -6.81 -7.19
N ARG A 87 9.54 -6.57 -8.42
CA ARG A 87 8.75 -6.84 -9.64
C ARG A 87 8.39 -8.33 -9.75
N ALA A 88 9.36 -9.23 -9.54
CA ALA A 88 9.13 -10.67 -9.59
C ALA A 88 8.16 -11.14 -8.50
N LEU A 89 8.15 -10.47 -7.35
CA LEU A 89 7.20 -10.71 -6.28
C LEU A 89 5.79 -10.22 -6.66
N LEU A 90 5.66 -9.03 -7.25
CA LEU A 90 4.37 -8.34 -7.40
C LEU A 90 3.67 -8.65 -8.73
N ALA A 91 4.39 -8.60 -9.87
CA ALA A 91 3.78 -8.64 -11.20
C ALA A 91 3.02 -9.94 -11.52
N PRO A 92 3.45 -11.16 -11.07
CA PRO A 92 2.71 -12.38 -11.35
C PRO A 92 1.32 -12.43 -10.71
N ARG A 93 1.07 -11.60 -9.70
CA ARG A 93 -0.20 -11.53 -8.96
C ARG A 93 -1.31 -10.81 -9.72
N ARG A 94 -0.97 -10.09 -10.79
CA ARG A 94 -1.92 -9.41 -11.68
C ARG A 94 -2.92 -8.55 -10.92
N PHE A 95 -2.43 -7.66 -10.07
CA PHE A 95 -3.28 -6.73 -9.35
C PHE A 95 -4.03 -5.79 -10.30
N ASP A 96 -5.31 -5.58 -10.02
CA ASP A 96 -6.16 -4.63 -10.74
C ASP A 96 -5.94 -3.21 -10.21
N ILE A 97 -5.69 -3.10 -8.91
CA ILE A 97 -5.55 -1.83 -8.19
C ILE A 97 -4.35 -1.90 -7.26
N ALA A 98 -3.54 -0.85 -7.24
CA ALA A 98 -2.53 -0.61 -6.21
C ALA A 98 -2.87 0.69 -5.46
N LEU A 99 -3.01 0.59 -4.14
CA LEU A 99 -3.23 1.72 -3.24
C LEU A 99 -1.91 2.06 -2.54
N ASP A 100 -1.29 3.17 -2.92
CA ASP A 100 -0.11 3.69 -2.23
C ASP A 100 -0.55 4.65 -1.12
N VAL A 101 -0.54 4.15 0.11
CA VAL A 101 -0.86 4.91 1.32
C VAL A 101 0.39 5.41 2.05
N GLN A 102 1.55 5.37 1.39
CA GLN A 102 2.82 5.88 1.93
C GLN A 102 3.32 7.15 1.28
N ASP A 103 3.03 7.35 -0.01
CA ASP A 103 3.34 8.55 -0.81
C ASP A 103 4.84 8.88 -0.89
N LEU A 104 5.70 7.85 -1.01
CA LEU A 104 7.14 8.00 -1.25
C LEU A 104 7.47 7.67 -2.71
N LEU A 105 8.55 8.25 -3.25
CA LEU A 105 9.05 7.89 -4.58
C LEU A 105 9.21 6.37 -4.74
N LEU A 106 9.79 5.71 -3.75
CA LEU A 106 9.99 4.26 -3.75
C LEU A 106 8.67 3.49 -3.83
N THR A 107 7.66 3.88 -3.04
CA THR A 107 6.36 3.19 -3.06
C THR A 107 5.60 3.42 -4.34
N GLY A 108 5.76 4.59 -4.95
CA GLY A 108 5.28 4.87 -6.30
C GLY A 108 5.92 3.96 -7.35
N ILE A 109 7.24 3.75 -7.27
CA ILE A 109 7.95 2.78 -8.14
C ILE A 109 7.40 1.37 -7.92
N LEU A 110 7.23 0.93 -6.67
CA LEU A 110 6.68 -0.40 -6.35
C LEU A 110 5.26 -0.57 -6.88
N ALA A 111 4.42 0.46 -6.76
CA ALA A 111 3.08 0.46 -7.35
C ALA A 111 3.14 0.30 -8.89
N ARG A 112 4.08 0.95 -9.56
CA ARG A 112 4.30 0.80 -11.00
C ARG A 112 4.80 -0.60 -11.36
N LEU A 113 5.69 -1.16 -10.55
CA LEU A 113 6.26 -2.50 -10.75
C LEU A 113 5.25 -3.63 -10.51
N SER A 114 4.20 -3.39 -9.73
CA SER A 114 3.09 -4.34 -9.56
C SER A 114 2.35 -4.64 -10.84
N GLY A 115 2.42 -3.75 -11.84
CA GLY A 115 1.69 -3.86 -13.09
C GLY A 115 0.22 -3.45 -12.99
N ALA A 116 -0.27 -3.04 -11.82
CA ALA A 116 -1.65 -2.63 -11.64
C ALA A 116 -2.02 -1.46 -12.58
N PRO A 117 -3.10 -1.58 -13.38
CA PRO A 117 -3.52 -0.52 -14.29
C PRO A 117 -4.06 0.70 -13.54
N ARG A 118 -4.74 0.52 -12.40
CA ARG A 118 -5.17 1.61 -11.52
C ARG A 118 -4.22 1.71 -10.33
N ARG A 119 -3.59 2.86 -10.20
CA ARG A 119 -2.67 3.14 -9.09
C ARG A 119 -3.11 4.43 -8.42
N ILE A 120 -3.59 4.29 -7.19
CA ILE A 120 -4.21 5.37 -6.43
C ILE A 120 -3.26 5.75 -5.29
N GLY A 121 -2.86 7.01 -5.25
CA GLY A 121 -1.98 7.54 -4.21
C GLY A 121 -2.69 8.52 -3.29
N VAL A 122 -2.32 8.50 -2.01
CA VAL A 122 -2.65 9.59 -1.07
C VAL A 122 -1.85 10.84 -1.43
N ARG A 123 -2.27 12.00 -0.90
CA ARG A 123 -1.54 13.27 -1.05
C ARG A 123 -0.96 13.69 0.30
N GLU A 124 -0.01 12.93 0.81
CA GLU A 124 0.60 13.21 2.11
C GLU A 124 1.92 13.97 1.97
N ARG A 125 2.77 13.54 1.04
CA ARG A 125 4.10 14.08 0.80
C ARG A 125 4.29 14.40 -0.67
N HIS A 126 5.15 15.34 -0.98
CA HIS A 126 5.46 15.70 -2.37
C HIS A 126 6.78 15.05 -2.84
N GLU A 127 7.04 13.80 -2.45
CA GLU A 127 8.29 13.09 -2.72
C GLU A 127 8.32 12.36 -4.08
N GLY A 128 7.42 12.73 -5.01
CA GLY A 128 7.47 12.22 -6.38
C GLY A 128 6.68 10.94 -6.65
N ALA A 129 6.03 10.32 -5.64
CA ALA A 129 5.15 9.14 -5.85
C ALA A 129 4.05 9.42 -6.89
N GLY A 130 3.56 10.64 -6.90
CA GLY A 130 2.49 11.09 -7.80
C GLY A 130 2.76 10.91 -9.29
N PHE A 131 4.03 10.80 -9.72
CA PHE A 131 4.38 10.51 -11.11
C PHE A 131 3.97 9.09 -11.57
N PHE A 132 3.86 8.16 -10.63
CA PHE A 132 3.53 6.77 -10.90
C PHE A 132 2.05 6.46 -10.71
N MET A 133 1.29 7.38 -10.13
CA MET A 133 -0.13 7.20 -9.87
C MET A 133 -0.97 7.54 -11.11
N THR A 134 -2.02 6.75 -11.36
CA THR A 134 -3.04 7.05 -12.37
C THR A 134 -4.16 7.91 -11.81
N GLU A 135 -4.39 7.79 -10.49
CA GLU A 135 -5.42 8.51 -9.76
C GLU A 135 -4.86 9.00 -8.41
N LYS A 136 -5.44 10.06 -7.90
CA LYS A 136 -5.03 10.63 -6.61
C LYS A 136 -6.23 10.80 -5.70
N ALA A 137 -6.04 10.49 -4.43
CA ALA A 137 -7.01 10.78 -3.39
C ALA A 137 -7.34 12.29 -3.36
N PRO A 138 -8.55 12.68 -2.95
CA PRO A 138 -8.87 14.08 -2.72
C PRO A 138 -7.95 14.67 -1.65
N LYS A 139 -7.60 15.95 -1.81
CA LYS A 139 -6.82 16.67 -0.81
C LYS A 139 -7.67 16.86 0.44
N MET A 140 -7.21 16.35 1.57
CA MET A 140 -7.87 16.50 2.86
C MET A 140 -7.24 17.67 3.62
N ALA A 141 -8.08 18.53 4.17
CA ALA A 141 -7.65 19.56 5.13
C ALA A 141 -7.45 18.95 6.54
N GLU A 142 -7.92 17.73 6.73
CA GLU A 142 -7.92 17.01 7.99
C GLU A 142 -6.52 16.54 8.36
N PRO A 143 -5.98 16.86 9.55
CA PRO A 143 -4.66 16.44 9.99
C PRO A 143 -4.58 14.97 10.39
N HIS A 144 -5.71 14.29 10.61
CA HIS A 144 -5.73 12.92 11.12
C HIS A 144 -5.26 11.91 10.05
N LYS A 145 -4.16 11.21 10.30
CA LYS A 145 -3.52 10.29 9.35
C LYS A 145 -4.46 9.22 8.80
N VAL A 146 -5.26 8.58 9.66
CA VAL A 146 -6.19 7.53 9.25
C VAL A 146 -7.17 8.03 8.20
N ARG A 147 -7.75 9.22 8.38
CA ARG A 147 -8.68 9.79 7.39
C ARG A 147 -8.00 10.07 6.05
N ARG A 148 -6.74 10.52 6.07
CA ARG A 148 -5.97 10.71 4.84
C ARG A 148 -5.72 9.40 4.10
N TYR A 149 -5.44 8.30 4.82
CA TYR A 149 -5.28 6.99 4.20
C TYR A 149 -6.61 6.47 3.64
N LEU A 150 -7.70 6.63 4.39
CA LEU A 150 -9.05 6.27 3.93
C LEU A 150 -9.49 7.07 2.69
N ALA A 151 -9.03 8.31 2.53
CA ALA A 151 -9.31 9.11 1.35
C ALA A 151 -8.81 8.45 0.04
N SER A 152 -7.84 7.52 0.10
CA SER A 152 -7.41 6.73 -1.06
C SER A 152 -8.51 5.85 -1.64
N LEU A 153 -9.58 5.61 -0.90
CA LEU A 153 -10.72 4.80 -1.32
C LEU A 153 -11.77 5.60 -2.10
N ALA A 154 -11.72 6.94 -2.06
CA ALA A 154 -12.68 7.79 -2.75
C ALA A 154 -12.72 7.57 -4.27
N PRO A 155 -11.60 7.38 -5.00
CA PRO A 155 -11.63 7.05 -6.42
C PRO A 155 -12.30 5.70 -6.74
N LEU A 156 -12.47 4.83 -5.74
CA LEU A 156 -13.20 3.56 -5.85
C LEU A 156 -14.69 3.69 -5.54
N GLY A 157 -15.15 4.88 -5.15
CA GLY A 157 -16.54 5.11 -4.70
C GLY A 157 -16.83 4.53 -3.31
N ILE A 158 -15.80 4.20 -2.53
CA ILE A 158 -15.94 3.64 -1.18
C ILE A 158 -15.88 4.78 -0.17
N ALA A 159 -17.02 5.14 0.39
CA ALA A 159 -17.10 6.05 1.52
C ALA A 159 -16.79 5.27 2.82
N HIS A 160 -15.98 5.86 3.70
CA HIS A 160 -15.66 5.23 4.97
C HIS A 160 -15.38 6.24 6.08
N GLU A 161 -16.05 6.08 7.20
CA GLU A 161 -15.93 6.96 8.37
C GLU A 161 -15.29 6.27 9.59
N ASP A 162 -15.22 4.93 9.59
CA ASP A 162 -14.67 4.16 10.73
C ASP A 162 -13.15 4.26 10.78
N THR A 163 -12.64 5.08 11.66
CA THR A 163 -11.22 5.31 11.88
C THR A 163 -10.60 4.42 12.96
N ARG A 164 -11.38 3.48 13.52
CA ARG A 164 -10.87 2.60 14.60
C ARG A 164 -9.79 1.68 14.09
N ILE A 165 -8.65 1.72 14.75
CA ILE A 165 -7.57 0.77 14.57
C ILE A 165 -7.99 -0.50 15.33
N ALA A 166 -8.12 -1.62 14.63
CA ALA A 166 -8.37 -2.89 15.27
C ALA A 166 -7.31 -3.89 14.80
N LEU A 167 -6.42 -4.22 15.69
CA LEU A 167 -5.59 -5.41 15.60
C LEU A 167 -6.17 -6.41 16.59
N GLN A 168 -6.36 -7.64 16.14
CA GLN A 168 -6.44 -8.76 17.06
C GLN A 168 -4.98 -9.07 17.43
N LEU A 169 -4.58 -8.68 18.63
CA LEU A 169 -3.33 -9.15 19.19
C LEU A 169 -3.47 -10.66 19.46
N PRO A 170 -2.45 -11.45 19.15
CA PRO A 170 -2.43 -12.86 19.42
C PRO A 170 -2.54 -13.16 20.90
#